data_b501a7ca064156c0f10138fcb2ceb73b
#
_entry.id   b501a7ca064156c0f10138fcb2ceb73b
#
_cell.length_a   1.000
_cell.length_b   1.000
_cell.length_c   1.000
_cell.angle_alpha   90.00
_cell.angle_beta   90.00
_cell.angle_gamma   90.00
#
_symmetry.space_group_name_H-M   'P 1'
#
loop_
_entity.id
_entity.type
_entity.pdbx_description
1 polymer ?
#
loop_
_entity_poly.entity_id
_entity_poly.type
_entity_poly.pdbx_seq_one_letter_code
_entity_poly.pdbx_strand_id
1 'polypeptide(L)'
;MHPSPPALTIRLKRLDPRAIIPEYKSELAAGMDLAACLPEGEKVTIAPRQIVIIRLGFAVALPPGYEAQVRPRSGLASKFGVTLPNAPGTVDADYRGEMMVPLINHGSEPYCLEHGTRVAQMVIAPVSRAAITVVSELDDTARGSGGFGSTGGH
;
A
#
# COMPACT_ATOMS: atom_id res chain seq x y z
N MET A 1 13.52 -23.95 -23.89
CA MET A 1 13.38 -22.64 -23.23
C MET A 1 11.90 -22.30 -23.18
N HIS A 2 11.32 -22.21 -21.99
CA HIS A 2 10.00 -21.63 -21.87
C HIS A 2 10.15 -20.12 -22.09
N PRO A 3 9.32 -19.49 -22.93
CA PRO A 3 9.31 -18.04 -23.04
C PRO A 3 9.01 -17.46 -21.65
N SER A 4 9.83 -16.53 -21.20
CA SER A 4 9.53 -15.77 -19.98
C SER A 4 8.13 -15.17 -20.13
N PRO A 5 7.27 -15.26 -19.11
CA PRO A 5 5.97 -14.61 -19.19
C PRO A 5 6.16 -13.14 -19.54
N PRO A 6 5.27 -12.54 -20.33
CA PRO A 6 5.41 -11.13 -20.69
C PRO A 6 5.51 -10.32 -19.39
N ALA A 7 6.52 -9.43 -19.35
CA ALA A 7 6.74 -8.60 -18.17
C ALA A 7 5.48 -7.75 -17.93
N LEU A 8 4.95 -7.82 -16.71
CA LEU A 8 3.81 -7.02 -16.28
C LEU A 8 4.18 -5.54 -16.41
N THR A 9 3.40 -4.78 -17.15
CA THR A 9 3.65 -3.35 -17.38
C THR A 9 2.62 -2.49 -16.66
N ILE A 10 3.10 -1.55 -15.84
CA ILE A 10 2.29 -0.50 -15.22
C ILE A 10 2.59 0.80 -15.97
N ARG A 11 1.52 1.49 -16.38
CA ARG A 11 1.67 2.83 -16.93
C ARG A 11 1.58 3.86 -15.81
N LEU A 12 2.49 4.83 -15.80
CA LEU A 12 2.54 5.88 -14.80
C LEU A 12 2.48 7.25 -15.49
N LYS A 13 1.61 8.12 -14.98
CA LYS A 13 1.53 9.52 -15.39
C LYS A 13 2.07 10.40 -14.27
N ARG A 14 3.13 11.14 -14.55
CA ARG A 14 3.64 12.16 -13.65
C ARG A 14 2.69 13.36 -13.62
N LEU A 15 2.24 13.75 -12.43
CA LEU A 15 1.37 14.89 -12.21
C LEU A 15 2.15 16.10 -11.67
N ASP A 16 3.24 15.85 -10.96
CA ASP A 16 4.17 16.85 -10.45
C ASP A 16 5.58 16.52 -10.98
N PRO A 17 6.31 17.47 -11.55
CA PRO A 17 7.66 17.21 -12.09
C PRO A 17 8.66 16.74 -11.03
N ARG A 18 8.40 17.01 -9.74
CA ARG A 18 9.22 16.54 -8.61
C ARG A 18 8.89 15.11 -8.17
N ALA A 19 7.81 14.50 -8.68
CA ALA A 19 7.42 13.15 -8.29
C ALA A 19 8.56 12.16 -8.52
N ILE A 20 8.84 11.35 -7.51
CA ILE A 20 9.83 10.27 -7.57
C ILE A 20 9.13 9.01 -8.07
N ILE A 21 9.61 8.49 -9.19
CA ILE A 21 9.03 7.29 -9.80
C ILE A 21 9.43 6.07 -8.96
N PRO A 22 8.45 5.23 -8.56
CA PRO A 22 8.74 4.01 -7.81
C PRO A 22 9.61 3.04 -8.61
N GLU A 23 10.55 2.39 -7.94
CA GLU A 23 11.41 1.37 -8.53
C GLU A 23 11.74 0.27 -7.52
N TYR A 24 12.00 -0.94 -8.00
CA TYR A 24 12.53 -2.02 -7.18
C TYR A 24 14.00 -1.72 -6.84
N LYS A 25 14.35 -1.79 -5.56
CA LYS A 25 15.73 -1.50 -5.10
C LYS A 25 16.66 -2.69 -5.16
N SER A 26 16.12 -3.89 -5.35
CA SER A 26 16.89 -5.12 -5.57
C SER A 26 16.14 -6.03 -6.52
N GLU A 27 16.85 -6.99 -7.12
CA GLU A 27 16.31 -7.93 -8.11
C GLU A 27 15.10 -8.74 -7.57
N LEU A 28 15.11 -9.09 -6.30
CA LEU A 28 14.07 -9.89 -5.66
C LEU A 28 13.16 -9.10 -4.72
N ALA A 29 13.20 -7.77 -4.78
CA ALA A 29 12.31 -6.94 -3.98
C ALA A 29 10.85 -7.18 -4.38
N ALA A 30 9.98 -7.40 -3.40
CA ALA A 30 8.54 -7.55 -3.63
C ALA A 30 7.83 -6.22 -3.82
N GLY A 31 8.34 -5.14 -3.24
CA GLY A 31 7.73 -3.81 -3.25
C GLY A 31 8.65 -2.73 -3.80
N MET A 32 8.03 -1.69 -4.33
CA MET A 32 8.66 -0.45 -4.75
C MET A 32 8.43 0.62 -3.70
N ASP A 33 9.46 1.35 -3.28
CA ASP A 33 9.30 2.45 -2.34
C ASP A 33 8.47 3.60 -2.94
N LEU A 34 7.59 4.15 -2.12
CA LEU A 34 6.78 5.34 -2.43
C LEU A 34 7.31 6.52 -1.63
N ALA A 35 7.68 7.61 -2.32
CA ALA A 35 8.27 8.79 -1.73
C ALA A 35 7.32 9.99 -1.73
N ALA A 36 7.33 10.77 -0.66
CA ALA A 36 6.55 11.99 -0.53
C ALA A 36 6.93 13.01 -1.61
N CYS A 37 5.92 13.60 -2.25
CA CYS A 37 6.08 14.68 -3.20
C CYS A 37 5.57 15.99 -2.56
N LEU A 38 6.48 16.77 -2.01
CA LEU A 38 6.17 18.04 -1.34
C LEU A 38 6.78 19.23 -2.12
N PRO A 39 6.20 20.43 -1.98
CA PRO A 39 6.83 21.65 -2.46
C PRO A 39 8.24 21.84 -1.88
N GLU A 40 9.08 22.56 -2.63
CA GLU A 40 10.44 22.84 -2.20
C GLU A 40 10.44 23.61 -0.86
N GLY A 41 11.26 23.14 0.08
CA GLY A 41 11.39 23.74 1.42
C GLY A 41 10.25 23.42 2.38
N GLU A 42 9.17 22.78 1.92
CA GLU A 42 8.06 22.38 2.80
C GLU A 42 8.38 21.08 3.55
N LYS A 43 7.90 21.04 4.79
CA LYS A 43 7.94 19.86 5.67
C LYS A 43 6.54 19.58 6.19
N VAL A 44 6.27 18.32 6.43
CA VAL A 44 5.02 17.86 7.06
C VAL A 44 5.37 17.22 8.39
N THR A 45 4.75 17.69 9.45
CA THR A 45 4.88 17.12 10.80
C THR A 45 3.61 16.36 11.15
N ILE A 46 3.76 15.11 11.54
CA ILE A 46 2.66 14.24 11.97
C ILE A 46 2.76 14.11 13.50
N ALA A 47 1.88 14.80 14.21
CA ALA A 47 1.80 14.69 15.66
C ALA A 47 1.32 13.29 16.09
N PRO A 48 1.60 12.85 17.33
CA PRO A 48 1.05 11.62 17.87
C PRO A 48 -0.47 11.54 17.69
N ARG A 49 -0.96 10.40 17.17
CA ARG A 49 -2.36 10.08 16.83
C ARG A 49 -2.94 10.88 15.63
N GLN A 50 -2.17 11.75 15.03
CA GLN A 50 -2.61 12.49 13.84
C GLN A 50 -2.54 11.61 12.60
N ILE A 51 -3.51 11.79 11.69
CA ILE A 51 -3.50 11.24 10.33
C ILE A 51 -3.24 12.39 9.36
N VAL A 52 -2.30 12.19 8.44
CA VAL A 52 -1.98 13.14 7.37
C VAL A 52 -1.92 12.39 6.05
N ILE A 53 -2.51 12.96 5.00
CA ILE A 53 -2.45 12.39 3.65
C ILE A 53 -1.26 12.97 2.91
N ILE A 54 -0.37 12.09 2.45
CA ILE A 54 0.85 12.46 1.73
C ILE A 54 0.65 12.21 0.23
N ARG A 55 0.87 13.25 -0.57
CA ARG A 55 0.82 13.16 -2.04
C ARG A 55 2.10 12.56 -2.57
N LEU A 56 2.00 11.77 -3.66
CA LEU A 56 3.15 11.17 -4.33
C LEU A 56 3.46 11.82 -5.69
N GLY A 57 2.56 12.67 -6.21
CA GLY A 57 2.76 13.44 -7.43
C GLY A 57 2.62 12.66 -8.73
N PHE A 58 2.03 11.47 -8.73
CA PHE A 58 1.77 10.68 -9.92
C PHE A 58 0.48 9.86 -9.81
N ALA A 59 -0.02 9.41 -10.95
CA ALA A 59 -1.10 8.46 -11.08
C ALA A 59 -0.63 7.21 -11.82
N VAL A 60 -1.28 6.08 -11.57
CA VAL A 60 -0.94 4.79 -12.20
C VAL A 60 -2.15 4.19 -12.92
N ALA A 61 -1.88 3.38 -13.94
CA ALA A 61 -2.86 2.52 -14.57
C ALA A 61 -2.33 1.09 -14.54
N LEU A 62 -3.02 0.25 -13.77
CA LEU A 62 -2.74 -1.17 -13.67
C LEU A 62 -3.49 -1.94 -14.77
N PRO A 63 -2.94 -3.03 -15.27
CA PRO A 63 -3.70 -3.90 -16.19
C PRO A 63 -4.84 -4.61 -15.45
N PRO A 64 -5.94 -4.95 -16.15
CA PRO A 64 -7.03 -5.74 -15.57
C PRO A 64 -6.51 -7.04 -14.93
N GLY A 65 -7.10 -7.44 -13.80
CA GLY A 65 -6.69 -8.62 -13.05
C GLY A 65 -5.56 -8.39 -12.05
N TYR A 66 -5.14 -7.14 -11.87
CA TYR A 66 -4.12 -6.77 -10.87
C TYR A 66 -4.60 -5.63 -9.99
N GLU A 67 -4.04 -5.57 -8.79
CA GLU A 67 -4.15 -4.45 -7.85
C GLU A 67 -2.75 -3.95 -7.46
N ALA A 68 -2.66 -2.73 -6.95
CA ALA A 68 -1.51 -2.31 -6.17
C ALA A 68 -1.90 -2.27 -4.69
N GLN A 69 -1.10 -2.92 -3.85
CA GLN A 69 -1.23 -2.86 -2.40
C GLN A 69 -0.23 -1.84 -1.86
N VAL A 70 -0.73 -0.85 -1.14
CA VAL A 70 0.11 0.13 -0.45
C VAL A 70 0.29 -0.33 0.99
N ARG A 71 1.54 -0.63 1.34
CA ARG A 71 1.93 -1.23 2.62
C ARG A 71 2.85 -0.29 3.40
N PRO A 72 2.86 -0.38 4.75
CA PRO A 72 3.81 0.35 5.57
C PRO A 72 5.26 -0.06 5.27
N ARG A 73 6.19 0.81 5.62
CA ARG A 73 7.61 0.48 5.67
C ARG A 73 7.98 0.08 7.10
N SER A 74 8.65 -1.07 7.22
CA SER A 74 9.06 -1.64 8.53
C SER A 74 9.90 -0.67 9.36
N GLY A 75 10.81 0.08 8.72
CA GLY A 75 11.67 1.04 9.41
C GLY A 75 10.90 2.21 10.03
N LEU A 76 9.88 2.75 9.35
CA LEU A 76 9.03 3.80 9.90
C LEU A 76 8.16 3.27 11.04
N ALA A 77 7.57 2.10 10.85
CA ALA A 77 6.70 1.48 11.83
C ALA A 77 7.47 1.13 13.12
N SER A 78 8.63 0.47 13.00
CA SER A 78 9.38 -0.01 14.17
C SER A 78 10.12 1.09 14.93
N LYS A 79 10.63 2.12 14.24
CA LYS A 79 11.42 3.17 14.87
C LYS A 79 10.59 4.36 15.36
N PHE A 80 9.55 4.72 14.62
CA PHE A 80 8.79 5.95 14.87
C PHE A 80 7.30 5.70 15.14
N GLY A 81 6.82 4.46 15.00
CA GLY A 81 5.39 4.16 15.11
C GLY A 81 4.57 4.74 13.96
N VAL A 82 5.19 5.15 12.85
CA VAL A 82 4.48 5.72 11.69
C VAL A 82 4.11 4.61 10.73
N THR A 83 2.82 4.51 10.42
CA THR A 83 2.24 3.45 9.59
C THR A 83 1.06 3.98 8.78
N LEU A 84 0.37 3.09 8.07
CA LEU A 84 -0.85 3.39 7.33
C LEU A 84 -2.07 2.96 8.15
N PRO A 85 -3.06 3.86 8.40
CA PRO A 85 -4.27 3.48 9.11
C PRO A 85 -5.15 2.49 8.33
N ASN A 86 -4.99 2.41 7.01
CA ASN A 86 -5.73 1.52 6.11
C ASN A 86 -4.86 0.38 5.54
N ALA A 87 -3.79 -0.03 6.23
CA ALA A 87 -2.90 -1.07 5.72
C ALA A 87 -3.59 -2.45 5.65
N PRO A 88 -3.49 -3.16 4.51
CA PRO A 88 -2.96 -2.71 3.23
C PRO A 88 -3.92 -1.78 2.50
N GLY A 89 -3.41 -0.68 1.97
CA GLY A 89 -4.18 0.18 1.06
C GLY A 89 -4.42 -0.52 -0.27
N THR A 90 -5.60 -0.36 -0.84
CA THR A 90 -5.98 -0.97 -2.12
C THR A 90 -6.03 0.08 -3.22
N VAL A 91 -5.37 -0.18 -4.33
CA VAL A 91 -5.45 0.61 -5.56
C VAL A 91 -6.00 -0.27 -6.66
N ASP A 92 -7.21 0.04 -7.10
CA ASP A 92 -7.91 -0.70 -8.14
C ASP A 92 -7.30 -0.44 -9.53
N ALA A 93 -7.45 -1.41 -10.45
CA ALA A 93 -6.91 -1.29 -11.80
C ALA A 93 -7.48 -0.12 -12.59
N ASP A 94 -8.71 0.31 -12.30
CA ASP A 94 -9.41 1.42 -12.95
C ASP A 94 -9.27 2.76 -12.21
N TYR A 95 -8.56 2.82 -11.08
CA TYR A 95 -8.27 4.10 -10.42
C TYR A 95 -7.32 4.95 -11.26
N ARG A 96 -7.66 6.23 -11.47
CA ARG A 96 -6.88 7.17 -12.29
C ARG A 96 -6.52 8.45 -11.54
N GLY A 97 -6.85 8.53 -10.26
CA GLY A 97 -6.49 9.67 -9.41
C GLY A 97 -5.02 9.67 -9.02
N GLU A 98 -4.59 10.76 -8.40
CA GLU A 98 -3.26 10.85 -7.81
C GLU A 98 -3.07 9.80 -6.73
N MET A 99 -1.92 9.15 -6.74
CA MET A 99 -1.50 8.26 -5.67
C MET A 99 -1.20 9.08 -4.41
N MET A 100 -1.87 8.73 -3.32
CA MET A 100 -1.71 9.37 -2.01
C MET A 100 -1.64 8.30 -0.93
N VAL A 101 -0.93 8.60 0.15
CA VAL A 101 -0.73 7.69 1.27
C VAL A 101 -1.19 8.36 2.57
N PRO A 102 -2.24 7.86 3.24
CA PRO A 102 -2.54 8.30 4.59
C PRO A 102 -1.51 7.69 5.55
N LEU A 103 -0.90 8.53 6.37
CA LEU A 103 0.01 8.13 7.44
C LEU A 103 -0.60 8.47 8.79
N ILE A 104 -0.46 7.57 9.75
CA ILE A 104 -0.78 7.80 11.16
C ILE A 104 0.47 7.65 12.01
N ASN A 105 0.63 8.50 13.02
CA ASN A 105 1.70 8.40 14.00
C ASN A 105 1.18 7.76 15.29
N HIS A 106 1.56 6.50 15.55
CA HIS A 106 1.28 5.78 16.80
C HIS A 106 2.40 5.95 17.83
N GLY A 107 3.49 6.65 17.48
CA GLY A 107 4.57 6.95 18.41
C GLY A 107 4.21 8.05 19.40
N SER A 108 5.13 8.33 20.32
CA SER A 108 4.99 9.37 21.35
C SER A 108 5.52 10.74 20.90
N GLU A 109 6.38 10.76 19.88
CA GLU A 109 7.02 11.98 19.38
C GLU A 109 6.47 12.38 18.01
N PRO A 110 6.41 13.68 17.69
CA PRO A 110 6.10 14.14 16.34
C PRO A 110 7.08 13.59 15.31
N TYR A 111 6.58 13.14 14.17
CA TYR A 111 7.41 12.70 13.05
C TYR A 111 7.39 13.76 11.94
N CYS A 112 8.57 14.24 11.54
CA CYS A 112 8.71 15.22 10.47
C CYS A 112 9.24 14.56 9.20
N LEU A 113 8.58 14.80 8.07
CA LEU A 113 9.01 14.34 6.76
C LEU A 113 9.14 15.50 5.78
N GLU A 114 9.99 15.33 4.78
CA GLU A 114 10.24 16.27 3.70
C GLU A 114 10.11 15.59 2.34
N HIS A 115 10.20 16.37 1.27
CA HIS A 115 10.20 15.84 -0.08
C HIS A 115 11.21 14.70 -0.23
N GLY A 116 10.80 13.61 -0.89
CA GLY A 116 11.64 12.44 -1.11
C GLY A 116 11.69 11.44 0.05
N THR A 117 11.12 11.76 1.21
CA THR A 117 10.99 10.79 2.30
C THR A 117 10.19 9.58 1.83
N ARG A 118 10.75 8.38 1.96
CA ARG A 118 10.08 7.13 1.61
C ARG A 118 9.06 6.78 2.69
N VAL A 119 7.78 6.89 2.38
CA VAL A 119 6.66 6.85 3.34
C VAL A 119 5.90 5.54 3.36
N ALA A 120 5.96 4.78 2.26
CA ALA A 120 5.26 3.52 2.08
C ALA A 120 5.98 2.65 1.04
N GLN A 121 5.42 1.50 0.73
CA GLN A 121 5.84 0.66 -0.39
C GLN A 121 4.62 0.14 -1.15
N MET A 122 4.77 -0.09 -2.44
CA MET A 122 3.73 -0.59 -3.33
C MET A 122 4.10 -1.98 -3.84
N VAL A 123 3.18 -2.92 -3.68
CA VAL A 123 3.31 -4.30 -4.18
C VAL A 123 2.22 -4.55 -5.21
N ILE A 124 2.58 -5.06 -6.38
CA ILE A 124 1.62 -5.45 -7.42
C ILE A 124 1.24 -6.90 -7.22
N ALA A 125 -0.07 -7.17 -7.13
CA ALA A 125 -0.59 -8.50 -6.88
C ALA A 125 -1.72 -8.84 -7.85
N PRO A 126 -1.86 -10.12 -8.25
CA PRO A 126 -3.02 -10.57 -9.00
C PRO A 126 -4.28 -10.53 -8.12
N VAL A 127 -5.44 -10.30 -8.74
CA VAL A 127 -6.73 -10.23 -8.05
C VAL A 127 -7.65 -11.32 -8.57
N SER A 128 -8.16 -12.14 -7.67
CA SER A 128 -9.24 -13.06 -7.96
C SER A 128 -10.59 -12.38 -7.68
N ARG A 129 -11.51 -12.43 -8.67
CA ARG A 129 -12.87 -11.91 -8.51
C ARG A 129 -13.83 -13.08 -8.33
N ALA A 130 -14.51 -13.13 -7.20
CA ALA A 130 -15.50 -14.17 -6.90
C ALA A 130 -16.89 -13.73 -7.35
N ALA A 131 -17.66 -14.66 -7.90
CA ALA A 131 -19.11 -14.53 -7.99
C ALA A 131 -19.72 -14.97 -6.65
N ILE A 132 -20.66 -14.18 -6.15
CA ILE A 132 -21.36 -14.49 -4.89
C ILE A 132 -22.71 -15.11 -5.22
N THR A 133 -22.95 -16.31 -4.68
CA THR A 133 -24.25 -16.98 -4.75
C THR A 133 -24.84 -17.04 -3.35
N VAL A 134 -26.05 -16.52 -3.19
CA VAL A 134 -26.78 -16.60 -1.94
C VAL A 134 -27.43 -17.98 -1.84
N VAL A 135 -27.14 -18.67 -0.76
CA VAL A 135 -27.69 -20.01 -0.45
C VAL A 135 -28.39 -19.98 0.89
N SER A 136 -29.29 -20.91 1.12
CA SER A 136 -30.00 -21.04 2.41
C SER A 136 -29.14 -21.69 3.48
N GLU A 137 -28.21 -22.54 3.10
CA GLU A 137 -27.34 -23.31 4.00
C GLU A 137 -25.94 -23.44 3.41
N LEU A 138 -24.95 -23.54 4.29
CA LEU A 138 -23.57 -23.90 3.94
C LEU A 138 -23.29 -25.32 4.43
N ASP A 139 -22.32 -25.96 3.80
CA ASP A 139 -21.84 -27.28 4.21
C ASP A 139 -21.20 -27.26 5.61
N ASP A 140 -21.30 -28.37 6.31
CA ASP A 140 -20.69 -28.54 7.63
C ASP A 140 -19.17 -28.75 7.49
N THR A 141 -18.43 -28.18 8.45
CA THR A 141 -16.97 -28.40 8.56
C THR A 141 -16.61 -28.77 10.00
N ALA A 142 -15.45 -29.43 10.17
CA ALA A 142 -14.95 -29.78 11.50
C ALA A 142 -14.75 -28.55 12.42
N ARG A 143 -14.49 -27.37 11.85
CA ARG A 143 -14.37 -26.11 12.59
C ARG A 143 -15.73 -25.51 12.95
N GLY A 144 -16.74 -25.71 12.10
CA GLY A 144 -18.06 -25.09 12.24
C GLY A 144 -18.00 -23.58 12.38
N SER A 145 -18.70 -23.03 13.37
CA SER A 145 -18.76 -21.60 13.66
C SER A 145 -17.63 -21.09 14.57
N GLY A 146 -16.65 -21.94 14.91
CA GLY A 146 -15.54 -21.57 15.80
C GLY A 146 -14.67 -20.45 15.22
N GLY A 147 -14.51 -19.36 15.96
CA GLY A 147 -13.70 -18.21 15.60
C GLY A 147 -13.23 -17.45 16.85
N PHE A 148 -12.60 -16.29 16.67
CA PHE A 148 -12.17 -15.40 17.75
C PHE A 148 -11.35 -16.08 18.85
N GLY A 149 -10.41 -16.95 18.48
CA GLY A 149 -9.58 -17.67 19.43
C GLY A 149 -10.21 -18.95 20.01
N SER A 150 -11.24 -19.51 19.37
CA SER A 150 -11.91 -20.75 19.79
C SER A 150 -10.98 -21.97 19.86
N THR A 151 -9.80 -21.91 19.22
CA THR A 151 -8.76 -22.95 19.25
C THR A 151 -7.76 -22.80 20.40
N GLY A 152 -7.96 -21.81 21.28
CA GLY A 152 -7.08 -21.51 22.41
C GLY A 152 -5.90 -20.62 22.04
N GLY A 153 -5.28 -20.00 23.04
CA GLY A 153 -4.15 -19.07 22.89
C GLY A 153 -2.77 -19.72 23.08
N HIS A 154 -2.68 -21.04 23.25
CA HIS A 154 -1.44 -21.82 23.40
C HIS A 154 -1.62 -23.22 22.86
#